data_963e95f75e3b35a7aa1d81647e7da622
#
_entry.id   963e95f75e3b35a7aa1d81647e7da622
#
_cell.length_a   1.000
_cell.length_b   1.000
_cell.length_c   1.000
_cell.angle_alpha   90.00
_cell.angle_beta   90.00
_cell.angle_gamma   90.00
#
_symmetry.space_group_name_H-M   'P 1'
#
loop_
_entity.id
_entity.type
_entity.pdbx_description
1 polymer ?
#
loop_
_entity_poly.entity_id
_entity_poly.type
_entity_poly.pdbx_seq_one_letter_code
_entity_poly.pdbx_strand_id
1 'polypeptide(L)'
;MLFRSAAMAETLAEPKTETRLDTPWNVVVHNDPVNLMSYVTMVFQKVFGYSREKAQTHMLEVHYRGRSIVWSGVRERAEFYVQQLHGYLLLATLEKPE
;
A
#
# COMPACT_ATOMS: atom_id res chain seq x y z
N MET A 1 -21.08 28.84 20.48
CA MET A 1 -20.55 28.53 20.41
C MET A 1 -20.18 27.82 20.44
N LEU A 2 -20.48 27.66 20.23
CA LEU A 2 -19.79 27.18 20.13
C LEU A 2 -19.39 26.43 20.03
N PHE A 3 -19.62 26.37 19.96
CA PHE A 3 -18.85 25.78 19.76
C PHE A 3 -18.37 25.10 19.63
N ARG A 4 -18.61 25.36 19.55
CA ARG A 4 -17.86 24.90 19.35
C ARG A 4 -17.19 24.32 19.35
N SER A 5 -17.57 24.57 19.34
CA SER A 5 -16.58 24.10 19.22
C SER A 5 -16.08 23.38 19.26
N ALA A 6 -16.47 23.74 19.31
CA ALA A 6 -15.64 23.13 19.30
C ALA A 6 -15.31 22.39 19.11
N ALA A 7 -15.73 22.41 18.82
CA ALA A 7 -14.99 21.83 18.62
C ALA A 7 -14.55 21.34 18.38
N MET A 8 -14.76 21.48 18.24
CA MET A 8 -13.96 21.17 18.05
C MET A 8 -13.39 20.56 18.14
N ALA A 9 -13.67 20.99 18.33
CA ALA A 9 -12.78 20.49 18.46
C ALA A 9 -12.56 19.73 18.52
N GLU A 10 -12.85 19.43 18.28
CA GLU A 10 -12.20 18.74 18.29
C GLU A 10 -11.75 18.16 18.04
N THR A 11 -12.14 18.31 17.84
CA THR A 11 -11.30 17.89 17.63
C THR A 11 -10.69 17.57 17.61
N LEU A 12 -10.74 17.94 17.69
CA LEU A 12 -9.84 17.67 17.75
C LEU A 12 -9.28 17.08 18.12
N ALA A 13 -9.23 17.28 18.17
CA ALA A 13 -8.55 16.78 18.61
C ALA A 13 -8.37 15.76 18.63
N GLU A 14 -8.48 15.24 18.61
CA GLU A 14 -8.26 14.15 18.44
C GLU A 14 -7.46 13.81 17.56
N PRO A 15 -6.96 14.36 17.04
CA PRO A 15 -6.16 13.95 15.99
C PRO A 15 -4.78 13.57 16.30
N LYS A 16 -4.19 13.97 17.30
CA LYS A 16 -2.87 13.57 17.59
C LYS A 16 -2.79 12.16 17.78
N THR A 17 -3.75 11.64 18.37
CA THR A 17 -3.87 10.23 18.50
C THR A 17 -3.93 9.62 17.16
N GLU A 18 -4.62 10.30 16.28
CA GLU A 18 -4.69 9.83 14.96
C GLU A 18 -3.40 9.79 14.30
N THR A 19 -2.55 10.69 14.57
CA THR A 19 -1.23 10.71 13.97
C THR A 19 -0.49 9.43 14.21
N ARG A 20 -0.59 8.89 15.40
CA ARG A 20 0.07 7.65 15.67
C ARG A 20 -0.54 6.56 14.89
N LEU A 21 -1.84 6.59 14.75
CA LEU A 21 -2.54 5.60 14.01
C LEU A 21 -2.27 5.73 12.55
N ASP A 22 -1.78 6.89 12.14
CA ASP A 22 -1.53 7.15 10.75
C ASP A 22 -0.20 6.65 10.25
N THR A 23 0.56 5.96 11.08
CA THR A 23 1.79 5.35 10.61
C THR A 23 1.43 4.40 9.48
N PRO A 24 1.94 4.61 8.29
CA PRO A 24 1.50 3.81 7.14
C PRO A 24 2.02 2.39 7.22
N TRP A 25 1.24 1.48 6.67
CA TRP A 25 1.64 0.10 6.50
C TRP A 25 2.04 -0.09 5.05
N ASN A 26 3.01 -0.94 4.83
CA ASN A 26 3.54 -1.16 3.48
C ASN A 26 3.01 -2.46 2.90
N VAL A 27 2.62 -2.37 1.64
CA VAL A 27 2.31 -3.55 0.84
C VAL A 27 3.57 -3.86 0.05
N VAL A 28 4.13 -5.04 0.29
CA VAL A 28 5.40 -5.43 -0.30
C VAL A 28 5.17 -6.63 -1.19
N VAL A 29 5.66 -6.55 -2.43
CA VAL A 29 5.62 -7.68 -3.36
C VAL A 29 7.02 -8.24 -3.48
N HIS A 30 7.12 -9.55 -3.37
CA HIS A 30 8.40 -10.26 -3.40
C HIS A 30 8.57 -10.99 -4.71
N ASN A 31 9.82 -11.17 -5.10
CA ASN A 31 10.12 -11.83 -6.36
C ASN A 31 9.65 -13.28 -6.32
N ASP A 32 9.02 -13.67 -7.41
CA ASP A 32 8.53 -15.03 -7.58
C ASP A 32 8.93 -15.45 -8.99
N PRO A 33 9.82 -16.41 -9.13
CA PRO A 33 10.31 -16.78 -10.45
C PRO A 33 9.23 -17.39 -11.36
N VAL A 34 8.09 -17.73 -10.80
CA VAL A 34 7.01 -18.31 -11.60
C VAL A 34 6.30 -17.26 -12.45
N ASN A 35 6.19 -16.03 -11.94
CA ASN A 35 5.41 -15.01 -12.63
C ASN A 35 6.24 -14.27 -13.67
N LEU A 36 5.65 -14.06 -14.85
CA LEU A 36 6.29 -13.29 -15.90
C LEU A 36 6.30 -11.82 -15.55
N MET A 37 7.36 -11.12 -15.97
CA MET A 37 7.50 -9.69 -15.70
C MET A 37 6.32 -8.89 -16.25
N SER A 38 5.89 -9.20 -17.48
CA SER A 38 4.77 -8.48 -18.07
C SER A 38 3.47 -8.72 -17.30
N TYR A 39 3.30 -9.91 -16.75
CA TYR A 39 2.14 -10.21 -15.94
C TYR A 39 2.14 -9.38 -14.67
N VAL A 40 3.28 -9.28 -14.01
CA VAL A 40 3.40 -8.50 -12.77
C VAL A 40 3.09 -7.03 -13.03
N THR A 41 3.62 -6.49 -14.13
CA THR A 41 3.33 -5.11 -14.52
C THR A 41 1.82 -4.90 -14.70
N MET A 42 1.18 -5.83 -15.40
CA MET A 42 -0.25 -5.74 -15.66
C MET A 42 -1.04 -5.79 -14.35
N VAL A 43 -0.63 -6.64 -13.41
CA VAL A 43 -1.32 -6.75 -12.13
C VAL A 43 -1.23 -5.44 -11.35
N PHE A 44 -0.06 -4.80 -11.34
CA PHE A 44 0.09 -3.53 -10.63
C PHE A 44 -0.80 -2.46 -11.25
N GLN A 45 -0.97 -2.47 -12.56
CA GLN A 45 -1.89 -1.54 -13.19
C GLN A 45 -3.34 -1.85 -12.83
N LYS A 46 -3.70 -3.10 -12.79
CA LYS A 46 -5.05 -3.51 -12.47
C LYS A 46 -5.43 -3.20 -11.03
N VAL A 47 -4.55 -3.55 -10.11
CA VAL A 47 -4.86 -3.46 -8.68
C VAL A 47 -4.80 -2.02 -8.19
N PHE A 48 -3.78 -1.27 -8.61
CA PHE A 48 -3.55 0.06 -8.07
C PHE A 48 -3.94 1.18 -9.02
N GLY A 49 -4.21 0.87 -10.28
CA GLY A 49 -4.49 1.91 -11.27
C GLY A 49 -3.25 2.69 -11.65
N TYR A 50 -2.09 2.12 -11.48
CA TYR A 50 -0.83 2.80 -11.79
C TYR A 50 -0.64 2.94 -13.30
N SER A 51 0.10 3.96 -13.69
CA SER A 51 0.53 4.09 -15.08
C SER A 51 1.43 2.92 -15.40
N ARG A 52 1.62 2.66 -16.69
CA ARG A 52 2.48 1.59 -17.11
C ARG A 52 3.90 1.81 -16.61
N GLU A 53 4.38 3.07 -16.67
CA GLU A 53 5.73 3.38 -16.22
C GLU A 53 5.90 3.12 -14.74
N LYS A 54 4.92 3.54 -13.93
CA LYS A 54 5.02 3.33 -12.50
C LYS A 54 4.96 1.84 -12.18
N ALA A 55 4.05 1.13 -12.83
CA ALA A 55 3.93 -0.30 -12.63
C ALA A 55 5.21 -1.03 -13.02
N GLN A 56 5.84 -0.61 -14.11
CA GLN A 56 7.09 -1.20 -14.54
C GLN A 56 8.21 -0.93 -13.56
N THR A 57 8.26 0.28 -13.00
CA THR A 57 9.29 0.60 -12.01
C THR A 57 9.21 -0.35 -10.82
N HIS A 58 8.01 -0.58 -10.31
CA HIS A 58 7.84 -1.51 -9.20
C HIS A 58 8.16 -2.94 -9.61
N MET A 59 7.75 -3.33 -10.81
CA MET A 59 8.05 -4.67 -11.29
C MET A 59 9.55 -4.91 -11.39
N LEU A 60 10.29 -3.90 -11.87
CA LEU A 60 11.73 -4.03 -11.97
C LEU A 60 12.39 -4.11 -10.60
N GLU A 61 11.85 -3.37 -9.61
CA GLU A 61 12.36 -3.48 -8.25
C GLU A 61 12.17 -4.89 -7.72
N VAL A 62 10.99 -5.46 -7.94
CA VAL A 62 10.71 -6.82 -7.50
C VAL A 62 11.69 -7.78 -8.15
N HIS A 63 11.89 -7.64 -9.45
CA HIS A 63 12.71 -8.57 -10.20
C HIS A 63 14.21 -8.47 -9.85
N TYR A 64 14.72 -7.23 -9.76
CA TYR A 64 16.16 -7.05 -9.60
C TYR A 64 16.59 -6.87 -8.15
N ARG A 65 15.70 -6.40 -7.27
CA ARG A 65 16.05 -6.21 -5.87
C ARG A 65 15.39 -7.23 -4.95
N GLY A 66 14.51 -8.04 -5.51
CA GLY A 66 13.85 -9.09 -4.75
C GLY A 66 12.55 -8.67 -4.10
N ARG A 67 12.28 -7.36 -4.00
CA ARG A 67 11.06 -6.88 -3.41
C ARG A 67 10.83 -5.42 -3.77
N SER A 68 9.58 -4.99 -3.67
CA SER A 68 9.23 -3.59 -3.86
C SER A 68 8.09 -3.23 -2.94
N ILE A 69 8.17 -2.04 -2.34
CA ILE A 69 7.04 -1.49 -1.58
C ILE A 69 6.14 -0.82 -2.61
N VAL A 70 5.06 -1.52 -2.97
CA VAL A 70 4.22 -1.07 -4.08
C VAL A 70 3.14 -0.10 -3.65
N TRP A 71 2.84 -0.02 -2.35
CA TRP A 71 1.82 0.89 -1.85
C TRP A 71 2.01 1.04 -0.35
N SER A 72 1.67 2.22 0.16
CA SER A 72 1.71 2.48 1.59
C SER A 72 0.47 3.28 1.99
N GLY A 73 -0.05 3.02 3.16
CA GLY A 73 -1.20 3.74 3.66
C GLY A 73 -1.78 3.06 4.88
N VAL A 74 -3.04 3.36 5.17
CA VAL A 74 -3.68 2.82 6.36
C VAL A 74 -3.77 1.30 6.27
N ARG A 75 -3.71 0.68 7.42
CA ARG A 75 -3.62 -0.78 7.50
C ARG A 75 -4.75 -1.49 6.77
N GLU A 76 -5.95 -1.01 6.96
CA GLU A 76 -7.11 -1.67 6.35
C GLU A 76 -7.02 -1.71 4.84
N ARG A 77 -6.61 -0.59 4.23
CA ARG A 77 -6.44 -0.55 2.79
C ARG A 77 -5.26 -1.41 2.36
N ALA A 78 -4.20 -1.39 3.14
CA ALA A 78 -3.04 -2.21 2.83
C ALA A 78 -3.41 -3.70 2.83
N GLU A 79 -4.19 -4.12 3.82
CA GLU A 79 -4.64 -5.50 3.88
C GLU A 79 -5.48 -5.86 2.66
N PHE A 80 -6.34 -4.94 2.25
CA PHE A 80 -7.15 -5.16 1.06
C PHE A 80 -6.28 -5.39 -0.17
N TYR A 81 -5.25 -4.56 -0.33
CA TYR A 81 -4.37 -4.71 -1.50
C TYR A 81 -3.58 -6.02 -1.45
N VAL A 82 -3.12 -6.41 -0.27
CA VAL A 82 -2.43 -7.70 -0.14
C VAL A 82 -3.34 -8.83 -0.59
N GLN A 83 -4.61 -8.78 -0.18
CA GLN A 83 -5.57 -9.80 -0.60
C GLN A 83 -5.77 -9.79 -2.10
N GLN A 84 -5.87 -8.60 -2.69
CA GLN A 84 -6.03 -8.50 -4.13
C GLN A 84 -4.83 -9.10 -4.87
N LEU A 85 -3.64 -8.81 -4.39
CA LEU A 85 -2.43 -9.34 -5.01
C LEU A 85 -2.36 -10.85 -4.89
N HIS A 86 -2.78 -11.38 -3.73
CA HIS A 86 -2.84 -12.83 -3.56
C HIS A 86 -3.82 -13.44 -4.56
N GLY A 87 -4.91 -12.76 -4.85
CA GLY A 87 -5.87 -13.23 -5.84
C GLY A 87 -5.28 -13.33 -7.22
N TYR A 88 -4.26 -12.53 -7.51
CA TYR A 88 -3.51 -12.61 -8.76
C TYR A 88 -2.29 -13.52 -8.65
N LEU A 89 -2.17 -14.22 -7.54
CA LEU A 89 -1.10 -15.19 -7.29
C LEU A 89 0.28 -14.55 -7.19
N LEU A 90 0.33 -13.31 -6.73
CA LEU A 90 1.59 -12.67 -6.44
C LEU A 90 1.94 -12.89 -4.96
N LEU A 91 3.23 -12.91 -4.69
CA LEU A 91 3.73 -13.09 -3.34
C LEU A 91 3.78 -11.72 -2.68
N ALA A 92 2.78 -11.41 -1.90
CA ALA A 92 2.65 -10.10 -1.27
C ALA A 92 2.52 -10.23 0.23
N THR A 93 3.12 -9.29 0.97
CA THR A 93 3.05 -9.28 2.42
C THR A 93 2.73 -7.88 2.90
N LEU A 94 2.23 -7.81 4.13
CA LEU A 94 1.93 -6.58 4.80
C LEU A 94 3.05 -6.32 5.81
N GLU A 95 3.67 -5.14 5.74
CA GLU A 95 4.76 -4.83 6.65
C GLU A 95 4.53 -3.52 7.34
N LYS A 96 4.76 -3.52 8.65
CA LYS A 96 4.68 -2.31 9.42
C LYS A 96 6.03 -1.60 9.31
N PRO A 97 6.03 -0.31 9.01
CA PRO A 97 7.30 0.40 8.92
C PRO A 97 7.88 0.60 10.30
N GLU A 98 9.18 0.78 10.34
CA GLU A 98 9.84 1.06 11.58
C GLU A 98 9.70 2.48 11.94
#